data_869f24368a0e739c03c14ab0314310ad
#
_entry.id   869f24368a0e739c03c14ab0314310ad
#
_cell.length_a   1.000
_cell.length_b   1.000
_cell.length_c   1.000
_cell.angle_alpha   90.00
_cell.angle_beta   90.00
_cell.angle_gamma   90.00
#
_symmetry.space_group_name_H-M   'P 1'
#
loop_
_entity.id
_entity.type
_entity.pdbx_description
1 polymer ?
#
loop_
_entity_poly.entity_id
_entity_poly.type
_entity_poly.pdbx_seq_one_letter_code
_entity_poly.pdbx_strand_id
1 'polypeptide(L)'
;ESYEVTCNKIKSKIAQTYRRSLHIREVDAGSCNGCDYEVNALNNPLNDVERLGIDFVASPRHADMLLVTGAVTRNMELALIKTYNAAPDDKLVVAVGACACSGGIFRDSYATRGGIDIIIPVDVYVPGCPPRPQAIIYGILKAIGRV
;
A
#
# COMPACT_ATOMS: atom_id res chain seq x y z
N GLU A 1 13.35 17.32 0.42
CA GLU A 1 12.77 17.63 1.75
C GLU A 1 13.30 16.63 2.79
N SER A 2 13.54 17.10 4.02
CA SER A 2 13.95 16.23 5.11
C SER A 2 12.85 15.21 5.42
N TYR A 3 13.24 13.98 5.80
CA TYR A 3 12.33 12.92 6.21
C TYR A 3 11.34 13.37 7.31
N GLU A 4 11.83 14.14 8.29
CA GLU A 4 11.01 14.67 9.36
C GLU A 4 9.92 15.65 8.87
N VAL A 5 10.23 16.47 7.89
CA VAL A 5 9.25 17.39 7.28
C VAL A 5 8.13 16.60 6.59
N THR A 6 8.50 15.52 5.90
CA THR A 6 7.53 14.61 5.28
C THR A 6 6.64 13.95 6.33
N CYS A 7 7.22 13.46 7.41
CA CYS A 7 6.49 12.85 8.52
C CYS A 7 5.49 13.82 9.16
N ASN A 8 5.90 15.05 9.41
CA ASN A 8 5.01 16.07 9.99
C ASN A 8 3.86 16.46 9.05
N LYS A 9 4.12 16.50 7.73
CA LYS A 9 3.08 16.72 6.72
C LYS A 9 2.05 15.59 6.72
N ILE A 10 2.50 14.33 6.82
CA ILE A 10 1.59 13.17 6.89
C ILE A 10 0.70 13.29 8.11
N LYS A 11 1.28 13.49 9.29
CA LYS A 11 0.54 13.60 10.54
C LYS A 11 -0.52 14.69 10.49
N SER A 12 -0.18 15.86 9.98
CA SER A 12 -1.14 16.98 9.86
C SER A 12 -2.26 16.66 8.86
N LYS A 13 -1.94 16.06 7.71
CA LYS A 13 -2.94 15.69 6.72
C LYS A 13 -3.88 14.59 7.20
N ILE A 14 -3.37 13.56 7.85
CA ILE A 14 -4.21 12.50 8.44
C ILE A 14 -5.18 13.10 9.45
N ALA A 15 -4.69 13.97 10.35
CA ALA A 15 -5.53 14.63 11.35
C ALA A 15 -6.62 15.50 10.71
N GLN A 16 -6.33 16.19 9.62
CA GLN A 16 -7.29 17.04 8.91
C GLN A 16 -8.34 16.24 8.14
N THR A 17 -7.91 15.18 7.43
CA THR A 17 -8.77 14.43 6.52
C THR A 17 -9.64 13.41 7.26
N TYR A 18 -9.03 12.62 8.12
CA TYR A 18 -9.74 11.49 8.75
C TYR A 18 -10.21 11.78 10.17
N ARG A 19 -9.68 12.81 10.83
CA ARG A 19 -9.95 13.16 12.26
C ARG A 19 -9.72 11.99 13.23
N ARG A 20 -9.05 10.93 12.77
CA ARG A 20 -8.61 9.73 13.46
C ARG A 20 -7.37 9.18 12.78
N SER A 21 -6.81 8.08 13.25
CA SER A 21 -5.71 7.38 12.56
C SER A 21 -6.16 6.87 11.18
N LEU A 22 -5.22 6.86 10.24
CA LEU A 22 -5.39 6.25 8.93
C LEU A 22 -5.27 4.73 9.08
N HIS A 23 -6.31 4.02 8.73
CA HIS A 23 -6.30 2.56 8.76
C HIS A 23 -5.88 1.99 7.41
N ILE A 24 -4.81 1.21 7.42
CA ILE A 24 -4.25 0.57 6.23
C ILE A 24 -4.42 -0.94 6.32
N ARG A 25 -4.93 -1.54 5.26
CA ARG A 25 -4.89 -2.99 5.06
C ARG A 25 -3.83 -3.33 4.03
N GLU A 26 -2.83 -4.11 4.41
CA GLU A 26 -1.92 -4.74 3.48
C GLU A 26 -2.58 -5.94 2.81
N VAL A 27 -2.36 -6.07 1.51
CA VAL A 27 -2.88 -7.18 0.70
C VAL A 27 -1.73 -7.79 -0.10
N ASP A 28 -1.32 -8.99 0.26
CA ASP A 28 -0.38 -9.78 -0.51
C ASP A 28 -1.13 -10.46 -1.67
N ALA A 29 -0.88 -10.02 -2.88
CA ALA A 29 -1.45 -10.59 -4.11
C ALA A 29 -0.49 -11.56 -4.83
N GLY A 30 0.31 -12.28 -4.08
CA GLY A 30 1.31 -13.23 -4.59
C GLY A 30 2.68 -12.60 -4.71
N SER A 31 3.16 -11.99 -3.63
CA SER A 31 4.48 -11.38 -3.57
C SER A 31 5.58 -12.40 -3.28
N CYS A 32 6.83 -12.02 -3.57
CA CYS A 32 8.00 -12.78 -3.15
C CYS A 32 8.40 -12.48 -1.69
N ASN A 33 7.56 -11.77 -0.96
CA ASN A 33 7.75 -11.32 0.43
C ASN A 33 8.77 -10.17 0.62
N GLY A 34 9.46 -9.71 -0.40
CA GLY A 34 10.41 -8.59 -0.30
C GLY A 34 9.73 -7.28 0.08
N CYS A 35 8.65 -6.93 -0.60
CA CYS A 35 7.86 -5.74 -0.28
C CYS A 35 7.16 -5.86 1.08
N ASP A 36 6.70 -7.05 1.45
CA ASP A 36 6.01 -7.30 2.73
C ASP A 36 6.97 -7.12 3.92
N TYR A 37 8.23 -7.51 3.79
CA TYR A 37 9.26 -7.20 4.79
C TYR A 37 9.47 -5.69 4.95
N GLU A 38 9.49 -4.94 3.87
CA GLU A 38 9.63 -3.48 3.93
C GLU A 38 8.37 -2.81 4.49
N VAL A 39 7.18 -3.34 4.23
CA VAL A 39 5.95 -2.88 4.88
C VAL A 39 5.97 -3.18 6.37
N ASN A 40 6.41 -4.36 6.78
CA ASN A 40 6.60 -4.68 8.20
C ASN A 40 7.64 -3.76 8.87
N ALA A 41 8.68 -3.36 8.14
CA ALA A 41 9.68 -2.42 8.65
C ALA A 41 9.13 -1.01 8.92
N LEU A 42 7.94 -0.66 8.42
CA LEU A 42 7.27 0.60 8.77
C LEU A 42 6.95 0.69 10.27
N ASN A 43 6.71 -0.46 10.92
CA ASN A 43 6.39 -0.53 12.35
C ASN A 43 7.62 -0.72 13.25
N ASN A 44 8.83 -0.71 12.68
CA ASN A 44 10.04 -0.80 13.49
C ASN A 44 10.31 0.52 14.24
N PRO A 45 11.14 0.51 15.31
CA PRO A 45 11.42 1.72 16.11
C PRO A 45 12.03 2.89 15.33
N LEU A 46 12.66 2.63 14.17
CA LEU A 46 13.28 3.66 13.34
C LEU A 46 12.25 4.41 12.48
N ASN A 47 11.28 3.71 11.94
CA ASN A 47 10.26 4.28 11.07
C ASN A 47 9.01 4.69 11.87
N ASP A 48 8.55 3.80 12.75
CA ASP A 48 7.46 4.02 13.70
C ASP A 48 6.28 4.83 13.13
N VAL A 49 5.63 4.25 12.13
CA VAL A 49 4.52 4.95 11.45
C VAL A 49 3.30 5.18 12.33
N GLU A 50 3.16 4.43 13.43
CA GLU A 50 2.08 4.63 14.40
C GLU A 50 2.12 6.04 15.01
N ARG A 51 3.32 6.59 15.26
CA ARG A 51 3.50 7.98 15.72
C ARG A 51 2.96 9.02 14.72
N LEU A 52 2.83 8.63 13.45
CA LEU A 52 2.28 9.50 12.39
C LEU A 52 0.76 9.40 12.30
N GLY A 53 0.15 8.50 13.06
CA GLY A 53 -1.29 8.22 13.02
C GLY A 53 -1.66 7.22 11.93
N ILE A 54 -0.79 6.25 11.64
CA ILE A 54 -1.05 5.17 10.68
C ILE A 54 -1.15 3.85 11.45
N ASP A 55 -2.27 3.16 11.31
CA ASP A 55 -2.52 1.86 11.92
C ASP A 55 -2.78 0.81 10.84
N PHE A 56 -2.18 -0.37 11.00
CA PHE A 56 -2.49 -1.52 10.16
C PHE A 56 -3.65 -2.33 10.75
N VAL A 57 -4.64 -2.61 9.91
CA VAL A 57 -5.87 -3.32 10.33
C VAL A 57 -5.99 -4.66 9.62
N ALA A 58 -6.53 -5.64 10.32
CA ALA A 58 -6.70 -6.99 9.79
C ALA A 58 -7.88 -7.13 8.83
N SER A 59 -8.93 -6.32 9.00
CA SER A 59 -10.13 -6.38 8.17
C SER A 59 -10.16 -5.25 7.13
N PRO A 60 -10.39 -5.55 5.86
CA PRO A 60 -10.56 -4.52 4.83
C PRO A 60 -11.76 -3.61 5.07
N ARG A 61 -12.76 -4.07 5.83
CA ARG A 61 -13.96 -3.28 6.17
C ARG A 61 -13.64 -2.03 7.01
N HIS A 62 -12.54 -2.07 7.74
CA HIS A 62 -12.06 -0.96 8.57
C HIS A 62 -10.93 -0.15 7.91
N ALA A 63 -10.53 -0.53 6.71
CA ALA A 63 -9.43 0.09 6.01
C ALA A 63 -9.87 1.34 5.22
N ASP A 64 -9.09 2.40 5.33
CA ASP A 64 -9.21 3.59 4.47
C ASP A 64 -8.30 3.48 3.24
N MET A 65 -7.25 2.66 3.34
CA MET A 65 -6.26 2.47 2.29
C MET A 65 -5.86 1.00 2.20
N LEU A 66 -5.69 0.54 0.96
CA LEU A 66 -5.12 -0.77 0.65
C LEU A 66 -3.68 -0.60 0.14
N LEU A 67 -2.72 -1.23 0.81
CA LEU A 67 -1.36 -1.41 0.29
C LEU A 67 -1.27 -2.78 -0.36
N VAL A 68 -1.11 -2.83 -1.66
CA VAL A 68 -1.09 -4.09 -2.40
C VAL A 68 0.31 -4.40 -2.89
N THR A 69 0.79 -5.60 -2.58
CA THR A 69 2.09 -6.14 -2.99
C THR A 69 1.91 -7.32 -3.94
N GLY A 70 2.94 -7.61 -4.73
CA GLY A 70 2.95 -8.78 -5.61
C GLY A 70 2.38 -8.56 -7.00
N ALA A 71 2.68 -9.50 -7.90
CA ALA A 71 2.35 -9.42 -9.34
C ALA A 71 0.95 -9.92 -9.68
N VAL A 72 0.06 -10.00 -8.75
CA VAL A 72 -1.27 -10.61 -8.84
C VAL A 72 -1.22 -11.99 -9.47
N THR A 73 -0.94 -12.99 -8.66
CA THR A 73 -1.03 -14.38 -9.11
C THR A 73 -2.48 -14.75 -9.40
N ARG A 74 -2.70 -15.67 -10.32
CA ARG A 74 -4.06 -16.17 -10.66
C ARG A 74 -4.80 -16.72 -9.45
N ASN A 75 -4.09 -17.29 -8.48
CA ASN A 75 -4.65 -17.81 -7.24
C ASN A 75 -5.13 -16.68 -6.30
N MET A 76 -4.46 -15.54 -6.31
CA MET A 76 -4.76 -14.40 -5.43
C MET A 76 -5.67 -13.33 -6.06
N GLU A 77 -5.92 -13.42 -7.35
CA GLU A 77 -6.76 -12.47 -8.09
C GLU A 77 -8.15 -12.32 -7.45
N LEU A 78 -8.82 -13.43 -7.18
CA LEU A 78 -10.15 -13.41 -6.56
C LEU A 78 -10.12 -12.86 -5.14
N ALA A 79 -9.07 -13.19 -4.37
CA ALA A 79 -8.88 -12.67 -3.01
C ALA A 79 -8.68 -11.15 -3.02
N LEU A 80 -7.90 -10.62 -3.97
CA LEU A 80 -7.70 -9.19 -4.15
C LEU A 80 -9.02 -8.47 -4.47
N ILE A 81 -9.79 -8.98 -5.42
CA ILE A 81 -11.10 -8.42 -5.80
C ILE A 81 -12.06 -8.42 -4.61
N LYS A 82 -12.14 -9.52 -3.86
CA LYS A 82 -13.00 -9.61 -2.67
C LYS A 82 -12.59 -8.61 -1.58
N THR A 83 -11.29 -8.45 -1.36
CA THR A 83 -10.75 -7.48 -0.39
C THR A 83 -11.07 -6.06 -0.81
N TYR A 84 -10.89 -5.73 -2.09
CA TYR A 84 -11.23 -4.42 -2.63
C TYR A 84 -12.72 -4.10 -2.47
N ASN A 85 -13.61 -5.04 -2.80
CA ASN A 85 -15.05 -4.86 -2.68
C ASN A 85 -15.52 -4.78 -1.22
N ALA A 86 -14.80 -5.40 -0.28
CA ALA A 86 -15.11 -5.35 1.14
C ALA A 86 -14.68 -4.06 1.84
N ALA A 87 -13.76 -3.31 1.25
CA ALA A 87 -13.33 -2.01 1.77
C ALA A 87 -14.39 -0.92 1.49
N PRO A 88 -14.52 0.11 2.35
CA PRO A 88 -15.42 1.24 2.14
C PRO A 88 -15.22 1.94 0.78
N ASP A 89 -16.22 2.67 0.30
CA ASP A 89 -16.20 3.26 -1.06
C ASP A 89 -15.11 4.31 -1.26
N ASP A 90 -14.77 5.09 -0.26
CA ASP A 90 -13.73 6.15 -0.31
C ASP A 90 -12.30 5.63 -0.11
N LYS A 91 -12.06 4.35 -0.41
CA LYS A 91 -10.75 3.71 -0.24
C LYS A 91 -9.71 4.22 -1.23
N LEU A 92 -8.47 4.31 -0.76
CA LEU A 92 -7.30 4.57 -1.58
C LEU A 92 -6.55 3.25 -1.85
N VAL A 93 -5.97 3.11 -3.03
CA VAL A 93 -5.20 1.93 -3.42
C VAL A 93 -3.78 2.33 -3.80
N VAL A 94 -2.80 1.77 -3.11
CA VAL A 94 -1.38 2.00 -3.36
C VAL A 94 -0.71 0.70 -3.80
N ALA A 95 -0.14 0.70 -4.99
CA ALA A 95 0.66 -0.40 -5.52
C ALA A 95 2.09 -0.29 -5.00
N VAL A 96 2.56 -1.27 -4.22
CA VAL A 96 3.88 -1.28 -3.62
C VAL A 96 4.79 -2.27 -4.32
N GLY A 97 5.87 -1.76 -4.88
CA GLY A 97 6.88 -2.55 -5.56
C GLY A 97 6.66 -2.70 -7.06
N ALA A 98 7.71 -3.03 -7.79
CA ALA A 98 7.68 -3.19 -9.25
C ALA A 98 6.70 -4.26 -9.71
N CYS A 99 6.55 -5.35 -8.93
CA CYS A 99 5.61 -6.43 -9.24
C CYS A 99 4.15 -5.95 -9.20
N ALA A 100 3.78 -5.18 -8.18
CA ALA A 100 2.45 -4.60 -8.08
C ALA A 100 2.20 -3.52 -9.13
N CYS A 101 3.21 -2.71 -9.44
CA CYS A 101 3.09 -1.63 -10.42
C CYS A 101 2.91 -2.13 -11.87
N SER A 102 3.66 -3.15 -12.28
CA SER A 102 3.71 -3.57 -13.69
C SER A 102 3.95 -5.07 -13.91
N GLY A 103 3.91 -5.87 -12.85
CA GLY A 103 4.28 -7.28 -12.90
C GLY A 103 5.77 -7.55 -12.66
N GLY A 104 6.64 -6.52 -12.75
CA GLY A 104 8.07 -6.67 -12.52
C GLY A 104 8.71 -7.79 -13.34
N ILE A 105 9.55 -8.61 -12.69
CA ILE A 105 10.20 -9.76 -13.32
C ILE A 105 9.22 -10.91 -13.65
N PHE A 106 8.01 -10.89 -13.11
CA PHE A 106 6.98 -11.91 -13.33
C PHE A 106 5.95 -11.53 -14.39
N ARG A 107 6.16 -10.41 -15.10
CA ARG A 107 5.19 -9.84 -16.03
C ARG A 107 4.68 -10.82 -17.08
N ASP A 108 5.59 -11.61 -17.65
CA ASP A 108 5.28 -12.54 -18.74
C ASP A 108 5.03 -13.97 -18.24
N SER A 109 4.90 -14.18 -16.94
CA SER A 109 4.62 -15.49 -16.36
C SER A 109 3.15 -15.90 -16.60
N TYR A 110 2.93 -17.16 -16.97
CA TYR A 110 1.58 -17.73 -17.10
C TYR A 110 0.79 -17.74 -15.79
N ALA A 111 1.48 -17.71 -14.65
CA ALA A 111 0.89 -17.78 -13.31
C ALA A 111 0.45 -16.42 -12.76
N THR A 112 0.80 -15.31 -13.43
CA THR A 112 0.50 -13.96 -12.99
C THR A 112 -0.36 -13.20 -14.00
N ARG A 113 -1.00 -12.12 -13.50
CA ARG A 113 -1.78 -11.21 -14.37
C ARG A 113 -0.98 -9.97 -14.78
N GLY A 114 0.17 -9.73 -14.17
CA GLY A 114 0.93 -8.49 -14.32
C GLY A 114 0.64 -7.50 -13.19
N GLY A 115 0.56 -6.21 -13.48
CA GLY A 115 0.28 -5.19 -12.48
C GLY A 115 -1.13 -5.26 -11.89
N ILE A 116 -1.33 -4.65 -10.73
CA ILE A 116 -2.62 -4.66 -10.03
C ILE A 116 -3.66 -3.77 -10.72
N ASP A 117 -3.24 -2.79 -11.50
CA ASP A 117 -4.10 -1.87 -12.26
C ASP A 117 -4.96 -2.55 -13.31
N ILE A 118 -4.60 -3.77 -13.72
CA ILE A 118 -5.41 -4.60 -14.62
C ILE A 118 -6.66 -5.16 -13.90
N ILE A 119 -6.60 -5.27 -12.57
CA ILE A 119 -7.63 -5.93 -11.75
C ILE A 119 -8.46 -4.91 -10.97
N ILE A 120 -7.80 -3.93 -10.34
CA ILE A 120 -8.44 -2.89 -9.53
C ILE A 120 -7.84 -1.53 -9.84
N PRO A 121 -8.58 -0.43 -9.66
CA PRO A 121 -8.05 0.92 -9.84
C PRO A 121 -6.92 1.19 -8.84
N VAL A 122 -5.88 1.89 -9.29
CA VAL A 122 -4.71 2.26 -8.47
C VAL A 122 -4.58 3.77 -8.43
N ASP A 123 -4.43 4.32 -7.22
CA ASP A 123 -4.25 5.75 -7.02
C ASP A 123 -2.80 6.17 -7.07
N VAL A 124 -1.91 5.39 -6.46
CA VAL A 124 -0.47 5.70 -6.38
C VAL A 124 0.36 4.46 -6.60
N TYR A 125 1.45 4.62 -7.34
CA TYR A 125 2.45 3.58 -7.57
C TYR A 125 3.73 3.92 -6.81
N VAL A 126 4.27 2.94 -6.08
CA VAL A 126 5.55 3.04 -5.36
C VAL A 126 6.53 2.05 -5.99
N PRO A 127 7.38 2.49 -6.92
CA PRO A 127 8.33 1.59 -7.59
C PRO A 127 9.48 1.20 -6.66
N GLY A 128 10.04 0.03 -6.91
CA GLY A 128 11.18 -0.54 -6.20
C GLY A 128 11.07 -2.06 -6.12
N CYS A 129 12.17 -2.72 -5.81
CA CYS A 129 12.19 -4.19 -5.69
C CYS A 129 13.12 -4.65 -4.56
N PRO A 130 12.71 -4.49 -3.31
CA PRO A 130 11.55 -3.71 -2.81
C PRO A 130 11.82 -2.21 -2.70
N PRO A 131 10.78 -1.36 -2.62
CA PRO A 131 10.95 0.03 -2.23
C PRO A 131 11.33 0.13 -0.75
N ARG A 132 12.15 1.10 -0.40
CA ARG A 132 12.50 1.35 1.01
C ARG A 132 11.28 1.87 1.80
N PRO A 133 11.24 1.69 3.14
CA PRO A 133 10.15 2.18 3.97
C PRO A 133 9.84 3.67 3.76
N GLN A 134 10.87 4.51 3.59
CA GLN A 134 10.71 5.94 3.33
C GLN A 134 9.97 6.23 2.01
N ALA A 135 10.22 5.41 0.98
CA ALA A 135 9.51 5.52 -0.30
C ALA A 135 8.03 5.14 -0.16
N ILE A 136 7.74 4.12 0.64
CA ILE A 136 6.36 3.70 0.93
C ILE A 136 5.63 4.81 1.70
N ILE A 137 6.25 5.39 2.73
CA ILE A 137 5.70 6.52 3.49
C ILE A 137 5.40 7.71 2.57
N TYR A 138 6.31 8.02 1.65
CA TYR A 138 6.09 9.08 0.67
C TYR A 138 4.93 8.76 -0.29
N GLY A 139 4.78 7.51 -0.69
CA GLY A 139 3.64 7.03 -1.49
C GLY A 139 2.31 7.21 -0.76
N ILE A 140 2.27 6.88 0.53
CA ILE A 140 1.09 7.09 1.41
C ILE A 140 0.74 8.59 1.48
N LEU A 141 1.74 9.46 1.66
CA LEU A 141 1.52 10.91 1.68
C LEU A 141 0.91 11.41 0.36
N LYS A 142 1.41 10.91 -0.77
CA LYS A 142 0.86 11.26 -2.09
C LYS A 142 -0.59 10.78 -2.25
N ALA A 143 -0.91 9.60 -1.77
CA ALA A 143 -2.26 9.05 -1.82
C ALA A 143 -3.23 9.93 -1.02
N ILE A 144 -2.89 10.26 0.22
CA ILE A 144 -3.71 11.14 1.07
C ILE A 144 -3.85 12.55 0.44
N GLY A 145 -2.87 13.00 -0.31
CA GLY A 145 -2.89 14.29 -0.99
C GLY A 145 -3.88 14.38 -2.17
N ARG A 146 -4.50 13.26 -2.56
CA ARG A 146 -5.52 13.19 -3.62
C ARG A 146 -6.95 13.30 -3.10
N VAL A 147 -7.14 13.12 -1.81
CA VAL A 147 -8.40 13.33 -1.10
C VAL A 147 -8.43 14.78 -0.58
#